data_63a72f580c92d0432904c210530be887
#
_entry.id   63a72f580c92d0432904c210530be887
#
_cell.length_a   1.000
_cell.length_b   1.000
_cell.length_c   1.000
_cell.angle_alpha   90.00
_cell.angle_beta   90.00
_cell.angle_gamma   90.00
#
_symmetry.space_group_name_H-M   'P 1'
#
loop_
_entity.id
_entity.type
_entity.pdbx_description
1 polymer ?
#
loop_
_entity_poly.entity_id
_entity_poly.type
_entity_poly.pdbx_seq_one_letter_code
_entity_poly.pdbx_strand_id
1 'polypeptide(L)'
;MTATYQDAMTERQLQDAIVSEAKLLGWLVYHTWNSEHSPAGFPDLFLVHPQTGRRLALELKTAKGKVSIEQEQWLSALAVCGIPAMVIRPCDRDVVREWLR
;
A
#
# COMPACT_ATOMS: atom_id res chain seq x y z
N MET A 1 -1.60 -3.61 27.12
CA MET A 1 -2.02 -4.35 25.92
C MET A 1 -0.82 -5.06 25.34
N THR A 2 -0.88 -6.37 25.14
CA THR A 2 0.21 -7.14 24.53
C THR A 2 0.25 -6.86 23.03
N ALA A 3 1.46 -6.68 22.50
CA ALA A 3 1.65 -6.53 21.06
C ALA A 3 1.21 -7.82 20.35
N THR A 4 0.50 -7.70 19.25
CA THR A 4 0.10 -8.82 18.43
C THR A 4 1.18 -9.13 17.39
N TYR A 5 1.08 -10.26 16.72
CA TYR A 5 1.95 -10.60 15.61
C TYR A 5 1.93 -9.50 14.54
N GLN A 6 0.75 -8.94 14.27
CA GLN A 6 0.59 -7.85 13.29
C GLN A 6 1.37 -6.60 13.70
N ASP A 7 1.38 -6.26 14.99
CA ASP A 7 2.09 -5.07 15.47
C ASP A 7 3.62 -5.20 15.28
N ALA A 8 4.14 -6.42 15.24
CA ALA A 8 5.56 -6.69 15.04
C ALA A 8 5.92 -6.84 13.56
N MET A 9 4.95 -6.80 12.65
CA MET A 9 5.18 -7.02 11.23
C MET A 9 6.00 -5.89 10.62
N THR A 10 7.01 -6.24 9.82
CA THR A 10 7.81 -5.27 9.08
C THR A 10 7.06 -4.79 7.83
N GLU A 11 7.49 -3.66 7.25
CA GLU A 11 6.93 -3.20 5.98
C GLU A 11 7.12 -4.24 4.89
N ARG A 12 8.26 -4.90 4.85
CA ARG A 12 8.55 -5.95 3.86
C ARG A 12 7.59 -7.13 3.99
N GLN A 13 7.32 -7.57 5.21
CA GLN A 13 6.37 -8.65 5.45
C GLN A 13 4.96 -8.26 5.03
N LEU A 14 4.56 -7.04 5.34
CA LEU A 14 3.26 -6.50 4.94
C LEU A 14 3.16 -6.44 3.41
N GLN A 15 4.18 -5.93 2.74
CA GLN A 15 4.23 -5.86 1.29
C GLN A 15 4.10 -7.25 0.66
N ASP A 16 4.90 -8.21 1.12
CA ASP A 16 4.89 -9.56 0.57
C ASP A 16 3.51 -10.21 0.69
N ALA A 17 2.84 -10.01 1.81
CA ALA A 17 1.50 -10.54 2.04
C ALA A 17 0.48 -9.94 1.06
N ILE A 18 0.49 -8.62 0.92
CA ILE A 18 -0.45 -7.92 0.03
C ILE A 18 -0.20 -8.26 -1.43
N VAL A 19 1.06 -8.24 -1.85
CA VAL A 19 1.44 -8.52 -3.24
C VAL A 19 1.05 -9.94 -3.63
N SER A 20 1.33 -10.92 -2.79
CA SER A 20 0.98 -12.32 -3.05
C SER A 20 -0.51 -12.49 -3.23
N GLU A 21 -1.30 -11.89 -2.36
CA GLU A 21 -2.76 -12.00 -2.41
C GLU A 21 -3.34 -11.28 -3.63
N ALA A 22 -2.84 -10.08 -3.92
CA ALA A 22 -3.30 -9.31 -5.08
C ALA A 22 -3.05 -10.07 -6.38
N LYS A 23 -1.87 -10.66 -6.53
CA LYS A 23 -1.54 -11.43 -7.73
C LYS A 23 -2.46 -12.64 -7.90
N LEU A 24 -2.79 -13.33 -6.82
CA LEU A 24 -3.73 -14.46 -6.87
C LEU A 24 -5.12 -14.03 -7.35
N LEU A 25 -5.50 -12.79 -7.08
CA LEU A 25 -6.82 -12.25 -7.42
C LEU A 25 -6.83 -11.52 -8.77
N GLY A 26 -5.75 -11.59 -9.53
CA GLY A 26 -5.70 -11.06 -10.89
C GLY A 26 -5.21 -9.62 -11.01
N TRP A 27 -4.68 -9.04 -9.94
CA TRP A 27 -4.13 -7.69 -9.98
C TRP A 27 -2.74 -7.68 -10.58
N LEU A 28 -2.42 -6.62 -11.33
CA LEU A 28 -1.06 -6.26 -11.67
C LEU A 28 -0.53 -5.35 -10.59
N VAL A 29 0.67 -5.63 -10.12
CA VAL A 29 1.25 -4.91 -8.99
C VAL A 29 2.59 -4.30 -9.39
N TYR A 30 2.71 -3.00 -9.20
CA TYR A 30 3.98 -2.28 -9.29
C TYR A 30 4.41 -1.89 -7.88
N HIS A 31 5.64 -2.21 -7.51
CA HIS A 31 6.19 -1.73 -6.25
C HIS A 31 7.33 -0.75 -6.52
N THR A 32 7.34 0.33 -5.74
CA THR A 32 8.34 1.38 -5.87
C THR A 32 9.64 0.93 -5.22
N TRP A 33 10.71 0.94 -6.00
CA TRP A 33 12.06 0.75 -5.45
C TRP A 33 12.54 2.05 -4.83
N ASN A 34 13.39 1.93 -3.82
CA ASN A 34 14.05 3.09 -3.26
C ASN A 34 15.02 3.63 -4.32
N SER A 35 14.68 4.77 -4.92
CA SER A 35 15.48 5.37 -5.97
C SER A 35 15.88 6.78 -5.57
N GLU A 36 17.17 7.06 -5.57
CA GLU A 36 17.71 8.38 -5.29
C GLU A 36 17.39 9.39 -6.39
N HIS A 37 16.98 8.90 -7.55
CA HIS A 37 16.70 9.74 -8.72
C HIS A 37 15.23 10.00 -8.95
N SER A 38 14.36 9.42 -8.14
CA SER A 38 12.92 9.62 -8.25
C SER A 38 12.45 10.65 -7.23
N PRO A 39 11.39 11.42 -7.55
CA PRO A 39 10.76 12.28 -6.55
C PRO A 39 10.33 11.47 -5.32
N ALA A 40 10.53 12.06 -4.14
CA ALA A 40 10.18 11.39 -2.90
C ALA A 40 8.66 11.30 -2.70
N GLY A 41 8.20 10.25 -2.05
CA GLY A 41 6.86 10.17 -1.51
C GLY A 41 5.85 9.37 -2.31
N PHE A 42 6.21 8.89 -3.50
CA PHE A 42 5.27 8.06 -4.26
C PHE A 42 4.94 6.78 -3.47
N PRO A 43 3.67 6.33 -3.47
CA PRO A 43 3.27 5.14 -2.71
C PRO A 43 4.07 3.88 -3.04
N ASP A 44 4.22 3.01 -2.06
CA ASP A 44 5.01 1.78 -2.19
C ASP A 44 4.45 0.82 -3.24
N LEU A 45 3.12 0.72 -3.32
CA LEU A 45 2.44 -0.18 -4.24
C LEU A 45 1.43 0.58 -5.09
N PHE A 46 1.43 0.28 -6.39
CA PHE A 46 0.39 0.72 -7.29
C PHE A 46 -0.21 -0.53 -7.95
N LEU A 47 -1.52 -0.70 -7.79
CA LEU A 47 -2.20 -1.91 -8.21
C LEU A 47 -3.30 -1.57 -9.20
N VAL A 48 -3.38 -2.33 -10.29
CA VAL A 48 -4.47 -2.19 -11.25
C VAL A 48 -5.05 -3.57 -11.55
N HIS A 49 -6.37 -3.61 -11.71
CA HIS A 49 -7.05 -4.85 -12.07
C HIS A 49 -7.57 -4.72 -13.51
N PRO A 50 -6.95 -5.42 -14.48
CA PRO A 50 -7.27 -5.20 -15.89
C PRO A 50 -8.66 -5.65 -16.28
N GLN A 51 -9.28 -6.55 -15.53
CA GLN A 51 -10.62 -7.05 -15.87
C GLN A 51 -11.73 -6.15 -15.29
N THR A 52 -11.48 -5.48 -14.17
CA THR A 52 -12.49 -4.65 -13.51
C THR A 52 -12.26 -3.16 -13.68
N GLY A 53 -11.05 -2.76 -14.09
CA GLY A 53 -10.67 -1.35 -14.15
C GLY A 53 -10.38 -0.72 -12.80
N ARG A 54 -10.35 -1.50 -11.72
CA ARG A 54 -10.07 -0.99 -10.38
C ARG A 54 -8.59 -0.66 -10.22
N ARG A 55 -8.31 0.30 -9.35
CA ARG A 55 -6.95 0.77 -9.10
C ARG A 55 -6.81 1.19 -7.65
N LEU A 56 -5.63 0.95 -7.08
CA LEU A 56 -5.30 1.29 -5.70
C LEU A 56 -3.85 1.74 -5.62
N ALA A 57 -3.58 2.73 -4.77
CA ALA A 57 -2.23 3.14 -4.44
C ALA A 57 -2.06 3.03 -2.93
N LEU A 58 -1.11 2.22 -2.48
CA LEU A 58 -0.95 1.90 -1.07
C LEU A 58 0.44 2.30 -0.58
N GLU A 59 0.47 3.10 0.49
CA GLU A 59 1.69 3.41 1.23
C GLU A 59 1.75 2.49 2.44
N LEU A 60 2.81 1.70 2.56
CA LEU A 60 2.93 0.70 3.62
C LEU A 60 3.75 1.26 4.78
N LYS A 61 3.23 1.10 5.98
CA LYS A 61 3.89 1.51 7.21
C LYS A 61 3.79 0.41 8.26
N THR A 62 4.78 0.37 9.13
CA THR A 62 4.68 -0.44 10.35
C THR A 62 3.61 0.16 11.26
N ALA A 63 3.25 -0.55 12.34
CA ALA A 63 2.22 -0.11 13.27
C ALA A 63 2.46 1.32 13.79
N LYS A 64 3.74 1.73 13.93
CA LYS A 64 4.11 3.03 14.49
C LYS A 64 4.92 3.90 13.51
N GLY A 65 5.09 3.47 12.27
CA GLY A 65 5.84 4.23 11.28
C GLY A 65 5.15 5.55 10.93
N LYS A 66 5.95 6.58 10.69
CA LYS A 66 5.42 7.92 10.39
C LYS A 66 5.34 8.15 8.88
N VAL A 67 4.27 8.81 8.47
CA VAL A 67 4.07 9.21 7.08
C VAL A 67 4.77 10.55 6.87
N SER A 68 5.58 10.66 5.83
CA SER A 68 6.27 11.92 5.51
C SER A 68 5.31 12.91 4.84
N ILE A 69 5.72 14.18 4.82
CA ILE A 69 4.95 15.24 4.15
C ILE A 69 4.82 14.91 2.66
N GLU A 70 5.89 14.45 2.04
CA GLU A 70 5.90 14.10 0.61
C GLU A 70 4.94 12.93 0.33
N GLN A 71 4.90 11.95 1.21
CA GLN A 71 3.97 10.83 1.09
C GLN A 71 2.53 11.30 1.21
N GLU A 72 2.23 12.18 2.16
CA GLU A 72 0.89 12.75 2.31
C GLU A 72 0.46 13.54 1.07
N GLN A 73 1.38 14.30 0.49
CA GLN A 73 1.11 15.08 -0.72
C GLN A 73 0.74 14.17 -1.89
N TRP A 74 1.49 13.09 -2.11
CA TRP A 74 1.18 12.15 -3.18
C TRP A 74 -0.16 11.44 -2.96
N LEU A 75 -0.41 10.98 -1.74
CA LEU A 75 -1.66 10.28 -1.44
C LEU A 75 -2.87 11.19 -1.67
N SER A 76 -2.79 12.43 -1.21
CA SER A 76 -3.86 13.41 -1.39
C SER A 76 -4.08 13.74 -2.88
N ALA A 77 -2.99 13.94 -3.63
CA ALA A 77 -3.09 14.27 -5.05
C ALA A 77 -3.71 13.13 -5.85
N LEU A 78 -3.29 11.90 -5.58
CA LEU A 78 -3.85 10.73 -6.25
C LEU A 78 -5.34 10.58 -5.95
N ALA A 79 -5.74 10.79 -4.69
CA ALA A 79 -7.15 10.72 -4.30
C ALA A 79 -7.99 11.76 -5.02
N VAL A 80 -7.49 13.00 -5.14
CA VAL A 80 -8.18 14.06 -5.90
C VAL A 80 -8.35 13.65 -7.36
N CYS A 81 -7.39 12.92 -7.91
CA CYS A 81 -7.46 12.45 -9.30
C CYS A 81 -8.34 11.20 -9.46
N GLY A 82 -9.01 10.77 -8.42
CA GLY A 82 -9.91 9.61 -8.49
C GLY A 82 -9.23 8.27 -8.31
N ILE A 83 -7.99 8.25 -7.83
CA ILE A 83 -7.27 7.02 -7.54
C ILE A 83 -7.29 6.80 -6.02
N PRO A 84 -7.98 5.73 -5.54
CA PRO A 84 -7.95 5.43 -4.11
C PRO A 84 -6.52 5.25 -3.62
N ALA A 85 -6.09 6.08 -2.68
CA ALA A 85 -4.72 6.12 -2.20
C ALA A 85 -4.71 6.31 -0.69
N MET A 86 -4.00 5.44 0.02
CA MET A 86 -4.05 5.44 1.47
C MET A 86 -2.86 4.78 2.12
N VAL A 87 -2.67 5.07 3.40
CA VAL A 87 -1.67 4.42 4.24
C VAL A 87 -2.25 3.11 4.75
N ILE A 88 -1.48 2.04 4.62
CA ILE A 88 -1.85 0.71 5.11
C ILE A 88 -0.86 0.27 6.17
N ARG A 89 -1.38 -0.11 7.31
CA ARG A 89 -0.61 -0.66 8.43
C ARG A 89 -1.00 -2.13 8.62
N PRO A 90 -0.23 -2.92 9.39
CA PRO A 90 -0.58 -4.34 9.58
C PRO A 90 -1.99 -4.59 10.07
N CYS A 91 -2.54 -3.69 10.90
CA CYS A 91 -3.92 -3.83 11.39
C CYS A 91 -4.97 -3.65 10.28
N ASP A 92 -4.59 -3.09 9.12
CA ASP A 92 -5.50 -2.87 7.99
C ASP A 92 -5.51 -4.04 7.01
N ARG A 93 -4.75 -5.09 7.28
CA ARG A 93 -4.57 -6.19 6.33
C ARG A 93 -5.88 -6.86 5.92
N ASP A 94 -6.78 -7.09 6.86
CA ASP A 94 -8.06 -7.72 6.56
C ASP A 94 -8.95 -6.83 5.68
N VAL A 95 -8.91 -5.52 5.91
CA VAL A 95 -9.66 -4.55 5.10
C VAL A 95 -9.11 -4.55 3.66
N VAL A 96 -7.78 -4.54 3.51
CA VAL A 96 -7.14 -4.61 2.19
C VAL A 96 -7.54 -5.89 1.47
N ARG A 97 -7.57 -7.01 2.17
CA ARG A 97 -8.00 -8.29 1.59
C ARG A 97 -9.40 -8.18 0.99
N GLU A 98 -10.31 -7.52 1.69
CA GLU A 98 -11.66 -7.31 1.17
C GLU A 98 -11.67 -6.43 -0.09
N TRP A 99 -10.85 -5.39 -0.12
CA TRP A 99 -10.76 -4.51 -1.30
C TRP A 99 -10.20 -5.24 -2.53
N LEU A 100 -9.32 -6.20 -2.33
CA LEU A 100 -8.69 -6.91 -3.43
C LEU A 100 -9.62 -7.92 -4.11
N ARG A 101 -10.70 -8.29 -3.45
CA ARG A 101 -11.69 -9.25 -3.99
C ARG A 101 -12.62 -8.61 -5.05
#